data_2d19a6cd937a54d3e6875774a5f58d1e
#
_entry.id   2d19a6cd937a54d3e6875774a5f58d1e
#
_cell.length_a   1.000
_cell.length_b   1.000
_cell.length_c   1.000
_cell.angle_alpha   90.00
_cell.angle_beta   90.00
_cell.angle_gamma   90.00
#
_symmetry.space_group_name_H-M   'P 1'
#
loop_
_entity.id
_entity.type
_entity.pdbx_description
1 polymer ?
#
loop_
_entity_poly.entity_id
_entity_poly.type
_entity_poly.pdbx_seq_one_letter_code
_entity_poly.pdbx_strand_id
1 'polypeptide(L)'
;KEIIDLLRQRSRPYLFSNSIPPLIAAAGLKTFEILTRSNELQDRLHANTEYFISKMKAAGFDIKPTESAICAVMLYDARLSQEFAAALQEEGIYVTGFYYPVVPQGQARIRVQLSAAHTIEQLDRGIEAFVKVGKALNVIE
;
A
#
# COMPACT_ATOMS: atom_id res chain seq x y z
N LYS A 1 -1.00 -23.63 -24.75
CA LYS A 1 0.20 -23.34 -25.55
C LYS A 1 -0.21 -22.63 -26.85
N GLU A 2 -1.13 -23.15 -27.62
CA GLU A 2 -1.55 -22.64 -28.94
C GLU A 2 -2.08 -21.21 -28.90
N ILE A 3 -2.83 -20.83 -27.84
CA ILE A 3 -3.33 -19.48 -27.63
C ILE A 3 -2.18 -18.49 -27.44
N ILE A 4 -1.16 -18.87 -26.64
CA ILE A 4 0.01 -18.03 -26.40
C ILE A 4 0.81 -17.84 -27.69
N ASP A 5 0.98 -18.91 -28.44
CA ASP A 5 1.71 -18.86 -29.72
C ASP A 5 0.96 -18.01 -30.75
N LEU A 6 -0.38 -18.10 -30.79
CA LEU A 6 -1.22 -17.25 -31.62
C LEU A 6 -1.12 -15.76 -31.20
N LEU A 7 -1.18 -15.46 -29.90
CA LEU A 7 -1.05 -14.08 -29.39
C LEU A 7 0.33 -13.49 -29.76
N ARG A 8 1.41 -14.26 -29.65
CA ARG A 8 2.75 -13.80 -30.06
C ARG A 8 2.82 -13.43 -31.53
N GLN A 9 2.03 -14.08 -32.39
CA GLN A 9 2.00 -13.82 -33.83
C GLN A 9 1.03 -12.70 -34.22
N ARG A 10 -0.03 -12.46 -33.45
CA ARG A 10 -1.15 -11.60 -33.83
C ARG A 10 -1.41 -10.40 -32.94
N SER A 11 -0.90 -10.41 -31.72
CA SER A 11 -1.10 -9.30 -30.78
C SER A 11 -0.27 -8.09 -31.23
N ARG A 12 -0.95 -7.05 -31.72
CA ARG A 12 -0.30 -5.80 -32.12
C ARG A 12 0.53 -5.15 -31.00
N PRO A 13 0.05 -5.04 -29.75
CA PRO A 13 0.87 -4.49 -28.66
C PRO A 13 2.16 -5.26 -28.45
N TYR A 14 2.15 -6.58 -28.59
CA TYR A 14 3.34 -7.42 -28.47
C TYR A 14 4.31 -7.21 -29.64
N LEU A 15 3.79 -7.13 -30.86
CA LEU A 15 4.60 -7.00 -32.09
C LEU A 15 5.21 -5.60 -32.25
N PHE A 16 4.53 -4.57 -31.77
CA PHE A 16 4.89 -3.16 -32.01
C PHE A 16 5.25 -2.41 -30.70
N SER A 17 5.38 -3.10 -29.57
CA SER A 17 5.93 -2.51 -28.35
C SER A 17 7.46 -2.58 -28.37
N ASN A 18 8.09 -1.63 -27.70
CA ASN A 18 9.55 -1.64 -27.53
C ASN A 18 9.97 -2.84 -26.67
N SER A 19 11.11 -3.43 -27.02
CA SER A 19 11.75 -4.46 -26.18
C SER A 19 12.17 -3.89 -24.83
N ILE A 20 12.12 -4.72 -23.79
CA ILE A 20 12.64 -4.35 -22.47
C ILE A 20 14.16 -4.10 -22.60
N PRO A 21 14.68 -2.94 -22.15
CA PRO A 21 16.11 -2.69 -22.14
C PRO A 21 16.89 -3.77 -21.36
N PRO A 22 18.07 -4.17 -21.80
CA PRO A 22 18.85 -5.24 -21.16
C PRO A 22 19.09 -5.01 -19.65
N LEU A 23 19.32 -3.77 -19.24
CA LEU A 23 19.53 -3.43 -17.84
C LEU A 23 18.27 -3.67 -16.97
N ILE A 24 17.07 -3.42 -17.51
CA ILE A 24 15.81 -3.69 -16.83
C ILE A 24 15.57 -5.21 -16.74
N ALA A 25 15.87 -5.95 -17.81
CA ALA A 25 15.79 -7.40 -17.81
C ALA A 25 16.78 -8.02 -16.78
N ALA A 26 18.00 -7.52 -16.70
CA ALA A 26 19.00 -7.96 -15.72
C ALA A 26 18.57 -7.66 -14.28
N ALA A 27 18.04 -6.46 -14.02
CA ALA A 27 17.50 -6.09 -12.71
C ALA A 27 16.30 -6.97 -12.32
N GLY A 28 15.39 -7.26 -13.26
CA GLY A 28 14.27 -8.17 -13.05
C GLY A 28 14.72 -9.59 -12.69
N LEU A 29 15.66 -10.15 -13.45
CA LEU A 29 16.23 -11.47 -13.15
C LEU A 29 16.87 -11.51 -11.77
N LYS A 30 17.62 -10.47 -11.38
CA LYS A 30 18.24 -10.38 -10.06
C LYS A 30 17.20 -10.27 -8.95
N THR A 31 16.12 -9.54 -9.17
CA THR A 31 14.99 -9.44 -8.22
C THR A 31 14.36 -10.83 -7.99
N PHE A 32 14.06 -11.57 -9.04
CA PHE A 32 13.53 -12.94 -8.90
C PHE A 32 14.52 -13.88 -8.21
N GLU A 33 15.81 -13.79 -8.54
CA GLU A 33 16.85 -14.57 -7.86
C GLU A 33 16.86 -14.31 -6.33
N ILE A 34 16.75 -13.05 -5.91
CA ILE A 34 16.69 -12.69 -4.49
C ILE A 34 15.42 -13.24 -3.84
N LEU A 35 14.27 -13.03 -4.46
CA LEU A 35 12.97 -13.47 -3.91
C LEU A 35 12.83 -15.00 -3.82
N THR A 36 13.50 -15.74 -4.69
CA THR A 36 13.46 -17.22 -4.66
C THR A 36 14.44 -17.86 -3.69
N ARG A 37 15.40 -17.10 -3.17
CA ARG A 37 16.40 -17.60 -2.19
C ARG A 37 15.85 -17.69 -0.77
N SER A 38 14.95 -16.78 -0.39
CA SER A 38 14.45 -16.68 0.98
C SER A 38 13.10 -15.99 1.01
N ASN A 39 12.23 -16.41 1.93
CA ASN A 39 10.96 -15.77 2.23
C ASN A 39 11.07 -14.69 3.31
N GLU A 40 12.27 -14.45 3.86
CA GLU A 40 12.48 -13.56 5.01
C GLU A 40 11.84 -12.17 4.84
N LEU A 41 12.00 -11.55 3.65
CA LEU A 41 11.40 -10.24 3.38
C LEU A 41 9.87 -10.30 3.30
N GLN A 42 9.32 -11.39 2.79
CA GLN A 42 7.87 -11.60 2.72
C GLN A 42 7.30 -11.83 4.12
N ASP A 43 7.93 -12.70 4.91
CA ASP A 43 7.51 -13.00 6.28
C ASP A 43 7.57 -11.73 7.16
N ARG A 44 8.62 -10.94 7.01
CA ARG A 44 8.77 -9.65 7.69
C ARG A 44 7.70 -8.63 7.25
N LEU A 45 7.38 -8.59 5.96
CA LEU A 45 6.30 -7.74 5.45
C LEU A 45 4.95 -8.14 6.03
N HIS A 46 4.66 -9.44 6.10
CA HIS A 46 3.43 -9.96 6.71
C HIS A 46 3.37 -9.60 8.19
N ALA A 47 4.42 -9.86 8.95
CA ALA A 47 4.49 -9.51 10.37
C ALA A 47 4.28 -8.01 10.62
N ASN A 48 4.93 -7.15 9.85
CA ASN A 48 4.75 -5.69 9.91
C ASN A 48 3.30 -5.29 9.60
N THR A 49 2.67 -5.95 8.63
CA THR A 49 1.29 -5.68 8.23
C THR A 49 0.30 -6.07 9.32
N GLU A 50 0.43 -7.25 9.87
CA GLU A 50 -0.41 -7.74 10.97
C GLU A 50 -0.25 -6.86 12.23
N TYR A 51 0.99 -6.50 12.55
CA TYR A 51 1.28 -5.59 13.65
C TYR A 51 0.57 -4.25 13.48
N PHE A 52 0.76 -3.59 12.34
CA PHE A 52 0.12 -2.31 12.04
C PHE A 52 -1.41 -2.39 12.11
N ILE A 53 -2.01 -3.37 11.43
CA ILE A 53 -3.47 -3.55 11.40
C ILE A 53 -4.03 -3.79 12.80
N SER A 54 -3.38 -4.64 13.61
CA SER A 54 -3.84 -4.97 14.96
C SER A 54 -3.83 -3.75 15.87
N LYS A 55 -2.76 -2.95 15.82
CA LYS A 55 -2.62 -1.72 16.60
C LYS A 55 -3.61 -0.64 16.18
N MET A 56 -3.79 -0.45 14.89
CA MET A 56 -4.75 0.54 14.36
C MET A 56 -6.19 0.18 14.72
N LYS A 57 -6.57 -1.09 14.63
CA LYS A 57 -7.89 -1.56 15.07
C LYS A 57 -8.08 -1.39 16.58
N ALA A 58 -7.07 -1.71 17.38
CA ALA A 58 -7.10 -1.50 18.83
C ALA A 58 -7.25 -0.02 19.21
N ALA A 59 -6.72 0.89 18.37
CA ALA A 59 -6.89 2.34 18.54
C ALA A 59 -8.27 2.86 18.07
N GLY A 60 -9.14 2.02 17.50
CA GLY A 60 -10.49 2.39 17.08
C GLY A 60 -10.65 2.69 15.58
N PHE A 61 -9.60 2.55 14.78
CA PHE A 61 -9.72 2.77 13.33
C PHE A 61 -10.43 1.61 12.63
N ASP A 62 -11.29 1.96 11.65
CA ASP A 62 -11.85 0.98 10.72
C ASP A 62 -10.85 0.69 9.60
N ILE A 63 -10.35 -0.54 9.58
CA ILE A 63 -9.40 -1.02 8.57
C ILE A 63 -10.11 -2.04 7.68
N LYS A 64 -10.22 -1.72 6.39
CA LYS A 64 -10.81 -2.63 5.40
C LYS A 64 -9.96 -3.91 5.32
N PRO A 65 -10.59 -5.11 5.34
CA PRO A 65 -9.86 -6.37 5.17
C PRO A 65 -8.99 -6.36 3.91
N THR A 66 -7.77 -6.86 4.04
CA THR A 66 -6.81 -6.95 2.93
C THR A 66 -5.93 -8.19 3.10
N GLU A 67 -5.53 -8.78 1.99
CA GLU A 67 -4.52 -9.86 1.91
C GLU A 67 -3.14 -9.33 1.50
N SER A 68 -2.99 -8.02 1.41
CA SER A 68 -1.76 -7.36 0.97
C SER A 68 -1.23 -6.40 2.03
N ALA A 69 0.00 -5.94 1.85
CA ALA A 69 0.62 -4.92 2.69
C ALA A 69 0.09 -3.49 2.43
N ILE A 70 -0.99 -3.38 1.67
CA ILE A 70 -1.70 -2.11 1.44
C ILE A 70 -2.93 -2.09 2.34
N CYS A 71 -2.91 -1.23 3.36
CA CYS A 71 -3.98 -1.08 4.32
C CYS A 71 -4.84 0.14 3.99
N ALA A 72 -6.17 -0.03 4.01
CA ALA A 72 -7.12 1.06 3.81
C ALA A 72 -7.72 1.46 5.16
N VAL A 73 -7.32 2.62 5.69
CA VAL A 73 -7.91 3.25 6.88
C VAL A 73 -9.14 4.03 6.41
N MET A 74 -10.33 3.55 6.77
CA MET A 74 -11.58 4.11 6.27
C MET A 74 -11.95 5.40 6.98
N LEU A 75 -12.26 6.44 6.19
CA LEU A 75 -12.71 7.75 6.67
C LEU A 75 -14.08 8.13 6.10
N TYR A 76 -14.50 7.46 5.00
CA TYR A 76 -15.78 7.59 4.33
C TYR A 76 -16.03 8.95 3.66
N ASP A 77 -15.60 10.07 4.26
CA ASP A 77 -15.78 11.43 3.76
C ASP A 77 -14.56 11.93 2.99
N ALA A 78 -14.80 12.54 1.82
CA ALA A 78 -13.74 13.00 0.90
C ALA A 78 -12.93 14.17 1.48
N ARG A 79 -13.59 15.12 2.13
CA ARG A 79 -12.95 16.28 2.74
C ARG A 79 -12.11 15.85 3.93
N LEU A 80 -12.67 15.01 4.79
CA LEU A 80 -11.97 14.45 5.94
C LEU A 80 -10.72 13.68 5.51
N SER A 81 -10.77 12.92 4.41
CA SER A 81 -9.59 12.19 3.92
C SER A 81 -8.45 13.09 3.47
N GLN A 82 -8.75 14.28 2.94
CA GLN A 82 -7.76 15.27 2.56
C GLN A 82 -7.17 15.99 3.79
N GLU A 83 -8.03 16.42 4.71
CA GLU A 83 -7.63 17.06 5.96
C GLU A 83 -6.77 16.11 6.81
N PHE A 84 -7.15 14.84 6.88
CA PHE A 84 -6.41 13.81 7.59
C PHE A 84 -5.02 13.57 6.99
N ALA A 85 -4.94 13.47 5.65
CA ALA A 85 -3.65 13.30 4.96
C ALA A 85 -2.73 14.50 5.16
N ALA A 86 -3.26 15.73 5.10
CA ALA A 86 -2.51 16.95 5.36
C ALA A 86 -1.99 17.00 6.81
N ALA A 87 -2.83 16.67 7.79
CA ALA A 87 -2.43 16.64 9.19
C ALA A 87 -1.36 15.57 9.48
N LEU A 88 -1.42 14.39 8.84
CA LEU A 88 -0.37 13.38 8.93
C LEU A 88 0.95 13.84 8.33
N GLN A 89 0.91 14.64 7.27
CA GLN A 89 2.12 15.19 6.67
C GLN A 89 2.85 16.15 7.62
N GLU A 90 2.11 16.94 8.42
CA GLU A 90 2.69 17.78 9.47
C GLU A 90 3.35 16.94 10.60
N GLU A 91 2.85 15.73 10.84
CA GLU A 91 3.46 14.76 11.76
C GLU A 91 4.64 13.98 11.12
N GLY A 92 4.99 14.29 9.86
CA GLY A 92 6.08 13.65 9.13
C GLY A 92 5.73 12.29 8.54
N ILE A 93 4.43 11.98 8.39
CA ILE A 93 3.93 10.75 7.77
C ILE A 93 3.36 11.07 6.39
N TYR A 94 4.03 10.57 5.35
CA TYR A 94 3.58 10.76 3.97
C TYR A 94 2.56 9.69 3.58
N VAL A 95 1.30 10.11 3.41
CA VAL A 95 0.20 9.27 2.95
C VAL A 95 -0.68 10.04 1.97
N THR A 96 -1.55 9.34 1.27
CA THR A 96 -2.49 9.94 0.31
C THR A 96 -3.93 9.57 0.68
N GLY A 97 -4.78 10.58 0.70
CA GLY A 97 -6.24 10.41 0.79
C GLY A 97 -6.80 9.98 -0.57
N PHE A 98 -7.59 8.92 -0.56
CA PHE A 98 -8.32 8.42 -1.73
C PHE A 98 -9.79 8.71 -1.58
N TYR A 99 -10.39 9.38 -2.58
CA TYR A 99 -11.80 9.76 -2.62
C TYR A 99 -12.34 9.69 -4.06
N TYR A 100 -13.61 9.92 -4.25
CA TYR A 100 -14.22 9.91 -5.59
C TYR A 100 -13.51 10.91 -6.53
N PRO A 101 -13.24 10.55 -7.81
CA PRO A 101 -13.65 9.33 -8.52
C PRO A 101 -12.68 8.14 -8.40
N VAL A 102 -11.58 8.26 -7.66
CA VAL A 102 -10.57 7.18 -7.51
C VAL A 102 -11.14 5.97 -6.75
N VAL A 103 -12.00 6.25 -5.78
CA VAL A 103 -12.79 5.24 -5.05
C VAL A 103 -14.27 5.61 -5.13
N PRO A 104 -15.22 4.67 -4.92
CA PRO A 104 -16.64 4.99 -4.91
C PRO A 104 -16.99 6.06 -3.88
N GLN A 105 -18.10 6.80 -4.12
CA GLN A 105 -18.61 7.77 -3.14
C GLN A 105 -18.91 7.10 -1.81
N GLY A 106 -18.63 7.80 -0.71
CA GLY A 106 -18.78 7.29 0.64
C GLY A 106 -17.74 6.21 1.04
N GLN A 107 -16.67 6.03 0.25
CA GLN A 107 -15.61 5.09 0.54
C GLN A 107 -14.22 5.74 0.60
N ALA A 108 -14.18 7.03 0.95
CA ALA A 108 -12.92 7.72 1.12
C ALA A 108 -12.07 7.10 2.24
N ARG A 109 -10.77 7.08 2.04
CA ARG A 109 -9.82 6.37 2.90
C ARG A 109 -8.43 6.94 2.80
N ILE A 110 -7.60 6.69 3.80
CA ILE A 110 -6.14 6.80 3.67
C ILE A 110 -5.59 5.44 3.22
N ARG A 111 -4.78 5.44 2.18
CA ARG A 111 -4.06 4.24 1.75
C ARG A 111 -2.66 4.25 2.36
N VAL A 112 -2.42 3.28 3.24
CA VAL A 112 -1.12 3.04 3.85
C VAL A 112 -0.45 1.87 3.14
N GLN A 113 0.81 2.06 2.75
CA GLN A 113 1.60 0.99 2.14
C GLN A 113 2.77 0.67 3.07
N LEU A 114 2.79 -0.57 3.57
CA LEU A 114 3.83 -1.07 4.45
C LEU A 114 4.99 -1.68 3.65
N SER A 115 6.14 -1.78 4.28
CA SER A 115 7.35 -2.33 3.70
C SER A 115 8.04 -3.28 4.68
N ALA A 116 8.73 -4.29 4.15
CA ALA A 116 9.64 -5.12 4.92
C ALA A 116 10.82 -4.33 5.51
N ALA A 117 11.12 -3.16 4.96
CA ALA A 117 12.17 -2.28 5.46
C ALA A 117 11.76 -1.45 6.69
N HIS A 118 10.46 -1.34 6.99
CA HIS A 118 10.02 -0.64 8.19
C HIS A 118 10.45 -1.39 9.45
N THR A 119 10.97 -0.63 10.43
CA THR A 119 11.21 -1.14 11.79
C THR A 119 9.95 -0.99 12.64
N ILE A 120 9.88 -1.70 13.77
CA ILE A 120 8.75 -1.59 14.70
C ILE A 120 8.63 -0.17 15.25
N GLU A 121 9.75 0.49 15.56
CA GLU A 121 9.77 1.88 16.04
C GLU A 121 9.19 2.86 15.01
N GLN A 122 9.45 2.61 13.73
CA GLN A 122 8.88 3.42 12.65
C GLN A 122 7.38 3.18 12.51
N LEU A 123 6.92 1.93 12.67
CA LEU A 123 5.49 1.60 12.66
C LEU A 123 4.78 2.22 13.86
N ASP A 124 5.36 2.14 15.07
CA ASP A 124 4.81 2.74 16.28
C ASP A 124 4.68 4.26 16.13
N ARG A 125 5.72 4.94 15.63
CA ARG A 125 5.66 6.36 15.33
C ARG A 125 4.54 6.71 14.35
N GLY A 126 4.37 5.88 13.30
CA GLY A 126 3.29 6.05 12.34
C GLY A 126 1.92 5.91 13.01
N ILE A 127 1.74 4.87 13.81
CA ILE A 127 0.48 4.60 14.55
C ILE A 127 0.17 5.74 15.53
N GLU A 128 1.15 6.23 16.28
CA GLU A 128 1.00 7.36 17.18
C GLU A 128 0.53 8.63 16.45
N ALA A 129 1.10 8.92 15.29
CA ALA A 129 0.68 10.03 14.46
C ALA A 129 -0.77 9.86 13.98
N PHE A 130 -1.16 8.66 13.54
CA PHE A 130 -2.54 8.36 13.16
C PHE A 130 -3.50 8.54 14.34
N VAL A 131 -3.14 8.07 15.52
CA VAL A 131 -3.97 8.23 16.75
C VAL A 131 -4.12 9.70 17.10
N LYS A 132 -3.04 10.47 17.11
CA LYS A 132 -3.04 11.91 17.38
C LYS A 132 -3.98 12.67 16.42
N VAL A 133 -3.82 12.43 15.12
CA VAL A 133 -4.66 13.08 14.10
C VAL A 133 -6.10 12.57 14.15
N GLY A 134 -6.30 11.27 14.39
CA GLY A 134 -7.61 10.65 14.51
C GLY A 134 -8.44 11.24 15.64
N LYS A 135 -7.82 11.48 16.80
CA LYS A 135 -8.47 12.18 17.92
C LYS A 135 -8.74 13.65 17.61
N ALA A 136 -7.78 14.37 17.01
CA ALA A 136 -7.94 15.78 16.66
C ALA A 136 -9.08 16.04 15.66
N LEU A 137 -9.32 15.09 14.76
CA LEU A 137 -10.37 15.17 13.73
C LEU A 137 -11.64 14.37 14.08
N ASN A 138 -11.76 13.88 15.33
CA ASN A 138 -12.91 13.11 15.86
C ASN A 138 -13.23 11.85 15.01
N VAL A 139 -12.22 11.19 14.49
CA VAL A 139 -12.34 9.90 13.77
C VAL A 139 -12.37 8.74 14.75
N ILE A 140 -11.65 8.88 15.86
CA ILE A 140 -11.59 7.92 16.98
C ILE A 140 -11.72 8.68 18.31
N GLU A 141 -12.04 7.96 19.39
CA GLU A 141 -12.17 8.49 20.76
C GLU A 141 -10.81 8.71 21.46
#